data_e649a2e88848e13766717aee8c6a0d40
#
_entry.id   e649a2e88848e13766717aee8c6a0d40
#
_cell.length_a   1.000
_cell.length_b   1.000
_cell.length_c   1.000
_cell.angle_alpha   90.00
_cell.angle_beta   90.00
_cell.angle_gamma   90.00
#
_symmetry.space_group_name_H-M   'P 1'
#
loop_
_entity.id
_entity.type
_entity.pdbx_description
1 polymer ?
#
loop_
_entity_poly.entity_id
_entity_poly.type
_entity_poly.pdbx_seq_one_letter_code
_entity_poly.pdbx_strand_id
1 'polypeptide(L)'
;MSEPGGKTYRPWEPQRYRQEAHSPAAKLPEGDGVFFLLDIVPQLDLQRFYAPYEEETRGAPPFDPAMMVGLLLYAYCVGVFSSRKIALACERNLAFIAIVGQDRPDFRTISDFRTLHLEVFKDVFVQVIRLAGAAGLVQ
;
A
#
# COMPACT_ATOMS: atom_id res chain seq x y z
N MET A 1 -9.14 5.89 9.25
CA MET A 1 -8.92 6.60 10.51
C MET A 1 -8.48 8.03 10.25
N SER A 2 -9.07 8.97 10.96
CA SER A 2 -8.68 10.38 10.81
C SER A 2 -7.39 10.67 11.54
N GLU A 3 -6.56 11.50 10.95
CA GLU A 3 -5.36 11.98 11.60
C GLU A 3 -5.65 13.20 12.48
N PRO A 4 -4.81 13.48 13.48
CA PRO A 4 -5.03 14.61 14.38
C PRO A 4 -5.22 15.95 13.71
N GLY A 5 -4.72 16.16 12.51
CA GLY A 5 -4.88 17.41 11.78
C GLY A 5 -6.23 17.60 11.12
N GLY A 6 -7.13 16.65 11.24
CA GLY A 6 -8.45 16.73 10.62
C GLY A 6 -8.51 16.32 9.17
N LYS A 7 -7.40 15.90 8.59
CA LYS A 7 -7.38 15.38 7.22
C LYS A 7 -8.06 14.03 7.16
N THR A 8 -8.96 13.87 6.21
CA THR A 8 -9.67 12.61 5.99
C THR A 8 -9.06 11.92 4.78
N TYR A 9 -8.83 10.62 4.92
CA TYR A 9 -8.34 9.78 3.84
C TYR A 9 -9.44 8.82 3.42
N ARG A 10 -9.32 8.28 2.20
CA ARG A 10 -10.20 7.19 1.78
C ARG A 10 -9.95 5.99 2.69
N PRO A 11 -10.99 5.33 3.20
CA PRO A 11 -10.79 4.19 4.08
C PRO A 11 -9.99 3.10 3.40
N TRP A 12 -9.06 2.53 4.16
CA TRP A 12 -8.30 1.38 3.68
C TRP A 12 -8.30 0.31 4.76
N GLU A 13 -9.01 -0.76 4.49
CA GLU A 13 -9.26 -1.83 5.47
C GLU A 13 -8.98 -3.19 4.82
N PRO A 14 -7.71 -3.49 4.47
CA PRO A 14 -7.39 -4.73 3.75
C PRO A 14 -7.72 -5.99 4.54
N GLN A 15 -7.61 -5.94 5.88
CA GLN A 15 -7.92 -7.11 6.68
C GLN A 15 -9.41 -7.44 6.69
N ARG A 16 -10.25 -6.41 6.69
CA ARG A 16 -11.69 -6.59 6.57
C ARG A 16 -12.05 -7.14 5.20
N TYR A 17 -11.49 -6.54 4.16
CA TYR A 17 -11.72 -6.96 2.78
C TYR A 17 -11.28 -8.42 2.58
N ARG A 18 -10.16 -8.79 3.16
CA ARG A 18 -9.60 -10.13 3.11
C ARG A 18 -10.56 -11.18 3.67
N GLN A 19 -11.37 -10.81 4.65
CA GLN A 19 -12.30 -11.71 5.32
C GLN A 19 -13.63 -11.88 4.59
N GLU A 20 -13.92 -11.05 3.61
CA GLU A 20 -15.16 -11.14 2.86
C GLU A 20 -15.10 -12.34 1.90
N ALA A 21 -16.09 -13.23 1.98
CA ALA A 21 -16.07 -14.52 1.31
C ALA A 21 -15.94 -14.42 -0.23
N HIS A 22 -16.44 -13.35 -0.80
CA HIS A 22 -16.46 -13.19 -2.25
C HIS A 22 -15.46 -12.17 -2.77
N SER A 23 -14.58 -11.67 -1.90
CA SER A 23 -13.56 -10.71 -2.34
C SER A 23 -12.47 -11.42 -3.14
N PRO A 24 -11.77 -10.70 -4.04
CA PRO A 24 -10.60 -11.27 -4.70
C PRO A 24 -9.53 -11.78 -3.73
N ALA A 25 -9.38 -11.10 -2.58
CA ALA A 25 -8.42 -11.54 -1.56
C ALA A 25 -8.72 -12.93 -1.04
N ALA A 26 -9.99 -13.30 -0.93
CA ALA A 26 -10.39 -14.62 -0.43
C ALA A 26 -10.01 -15.74 -1.40
N LYS A 27 -9.70 -15.42 -2.64
CA LYS A 27 -9.34 -16.42 -3.67
C LYS A 27 -7.85 -16.74 -3.68
N LEU A 28 -7.05 -15.99 -2.92
CA LEU A 28 -5.62 -16.22 -2.84
C LEU A 28 -5.30 -17.22 -1.73
N PRO A 29 -4.23 -18.02 -1.90
CA PRO A 29 -3.78 -18.91 -0.82
C PRO A 29 -3.42 -18.09 0.43
N GLU A 30 -3.64 -18.65 1.60
CA GLU A 30 -3.32 -17.97 2.87
C GLU A 30 -1.86 -17.60 2.98
N GLY A 31 -0.96 -18.34 2.38
CA GLY A 31 0.46 -18.08 2.41
C GLY A 31 0.96 -17.14 1.32
N ASP A 32 0.06 -16.50 0.56
CA ASP A 32 0.49 -15.57 -0.47
C ASP A 32 1.29 -14.42 0.13
N GLY A 33 2.36 -14.02 -0.54
CA GLY A 33 3.25 -12.97 -0.05
C GLY A 33 2.56 -11.63 0.15
N VAL A 34 1.45 -11.37 -0.54
CA VAL A 34 0.72 -10.13 -0.36
C VAL A 34 0.19 -10.00 1.08
N PHE A 35 -0.23 -11.10 1.68
CA PHE A 35 -0.74 -11.04 3.05
C PHE A 35 0.36 -10.73 4.06
N PHE A 36 1.57 -11.23 3.81
CA PHE A 36 2.71 -10.85 4.62
C PHE A 36 2.95 -9.33 4.55
N LEU A 37 2.92 -8.76 3.37
CA LEU A 37 3.07 -7.30 3.18
C LEU A 37 1.96 -6.54 3.90
N LEU A 38 0.72 -6.99 3.77
CA LEU A 38 -0.41 -6.33 4.42
C LEU A 38 -0.32 -6.39 5.95
N ASP A 39 0.28 -7.45 6.48
CA ASP A 39 0.47 -7.59 7.93
C ASP A 39 1.66 -6.76 8.42
N ILE A 40 2.63 -6.47 7.55
CA ILE A 40 3.79 -5.66 7.89
C ILE A 40 3.48 -4.16 7.90
N VAL A 41 2.65 -3.68 6.97
CA VAL A 41 2.43 -2.25 6.80
C VAL A 41 2.04 -1.54 8.11
N PRO A 42 1.15 -2.09 8.96
CA PRO A 42 0.84 -1.43 10.23
C PRO A 42 2.02 -1.31 11.19
N GLN A 43 3.10 -2.07 10.98
CA GLN A 43 4.29 -2.03 11.83
C GLN A 43 5.33 -1.03 11.35
N LEU A 44 5.11 -0.40 10.19
CA LEU A 44 6.05 0.55 9.62
C LEU A 44 5.83 1.95 10.19
N ASP A 45 6.89 2.72 10.29
CA ASP A 45 6.79 4.15 10.62
C ASP A 45 6.50 4.91 9.33
N LEU A 46 5.24 5.28 9.15
CA LEU A 46 4.78 5.95 7.93
C LEU A 46 4.41 7.42 8.16
N GLN A 47 4.72 7.98 9.31
CA GLN A 47 4.30 9.33 9.64
C GLN A 47 4.78 10.35 8.60
N ARG A 48 5.97 10.20 8.07
CA ARG A 48 6.52 11.12 7.07
C ARG A 48 5.75 11.08 5.75
N PHE A 49 5.00 10.02 5.48
CA PHE A 49 4.13 9.96 4.30
C PHE A 49 2.84 10.73 4.49
N TYR A 50 2.38 10.86 5.72
CA TYR A 50 1.15 11.59 6.02
C TYR A 50 1.38 13.10 6.11
N ALA A 51 2.55 13.52 6.56
CA ALA A 51 2.83 14.92 6.87
C ALA A 51 2.50 15.90 5.72
N PRO A 52 2.85 15.62 4.44
CA PRO A 52 2.53 16.55 3.36
C PRO A 52 1.05 16.77 3.13
N TYR A 53 0.20 15.84 3.57
CA TYR A 53 -1.24 15.92 3.34
C TYR A 53 -1.99 16.60 4.46
N GLU A 54 -1.42 16.65 5.66
CA GLU A 54 -2.15 17.10 6.84
C GLU A 54 -2.45 18.60 6.84
N GLU A 55 -1.71 19.36 6.06
CA GLU A 55 -1.94 20.80 5.94
C GLU A 55 -3.06 21.15 4.97
N GLU A 56 -3.44 20.21 4.09
CA GLU A 56 -4.46 20.44 3.08
C GLU A 56 -5.70 19.62 3.43
N THR A 57 -6.77 20.29 3.81
CA THR A 57 -7.99 19.65 4.25
C THR A 57 -9.14 19.77 3.24
N ARG A 58 -8.91 20.48 2.15
CA ARG A 58 -9.95 20.71 1.14
C ARG A 58 -9.84 19.68 0.00
N GLY A 59 -10.93 19.55 -0.74
CA GLY A 59 -10.99 18.66 -1.89
C GLY A 59 -11.37 17.23 -1.50
N ALA A 60 -11.38 16.35 -2.48
CA ALA A 60 -11.68 14.94 -2.26
C ALA A 60 -10.60 14.28 -1.42
N PRO A 61 -10.96 13.34 -0.54
CA PRO A 61 -9.96 12.63 0.25
C PRO A 61 -8.98 11.89 -0.64
N PRO A 62 -7.68 11.98 -0.36
CA PRO A 62 -6.69 11.20 -1.10
C PRO A 62 -6.73 9.73 -0.68
N PHE A 63 -6.03 8.89 -1.45
CA PHE A 63 -5.77 7.54 -1.01
C PHE A 63 -4.95 7.55 0.27
N ASP A 64 -5.18 6.56 1.12
CA ASP A 64 -4.38 6.42 2.34
C ASP A 64 -2.93 6.16 1.96
N PRO A 65 -1.97 6.96 2.44
CA PRO A 65 -0.55 6.71 2.17
C PRO A 65 -0.08 5.29 2.52
N ALA A 66 -0.65 4.68 3.55
CA ALA A 66 -0.30 3.30 3.91
C ALA A 66 -0.65 2.33 2.79
N MET A 67 -1.79 2.52 2.12
CA MET A 67 -2.16 1.72 0.96
C MET A 67 -1.14 1.90 -0.17
N MET A 68 -0.77 3.14 -0.46
CA MET A 68 0.18 3.43 -1.52
C MET A 68 1.55 2.83 -1.25
N VAL A 69 2.00 2.90 0.00
CA VAL A 69 3.26 2.26 0.41
C VAL A 69 3.17 0.74 0.24
N GLY A 70 2.10 0.13 0.71
CA GLY A 70 1.90 -1.32 0.56
C GLY A 70 1.89 -1.75 -0.90
N LEU A 71 1.21 -0.97 -1.74
CA LEU A 71 1.14 -1.23 -3.17
C LEU A 71 2.52 -1.20 -3.82
N LEU A 72 3.30 -0.16 -3.53
CA LEU A 72 4.64 -0.03 -4.12
C LEU A 72 5.60 -1.10 -3.60
N LEU A 73 5.53 -1.42 -2.31
CA LEU A 73 6.37 -2.47 -1.74
C LEU A 73 6.09 -3.82 -2.41
N TYR A 74 4.82 -4.16 -2.55
CA TYR A 74 4.47 -5.42 -3.19
C TYR A 74 4.89 -5.44 -4.66
N ALA A 75 4.64 -4.35 -5.38
CA ALA A 75 5.02 -4.25 -6.78
C ALA A 75 6.52 -4.49 -6.96
N TYR A 76 7.34 -3.87 -6.13
CA TYR A 76 8.79 -4.04 -6.20
C TYR A 76 9.21 -5.46 -5.85
N CYS A 77 8.54 -6.08 -4.89
CA CYS A 77 8.85 -7.47 -4.52
C CYS A 77 8.59 -8.44 -5.66
N VAL A 78 7.59 -8.18 -6.49
CA VAL A 78 7.25 -9.05 -7.61
C VAL A 78 7.78 -8.55 -8.96
N GLY A 79 8.59 -7.50 -8.94
CA GLY A 79 9.27 -7.04 -10.15
C GLY A 79 8.47 -6.15 -11.06
N VAL A 80 7.43 -5.49 -10.56
CA VAL A 80 6.62 -4.56 -11.33
C VAL A 80 6.99 -3.14 -10.92
N PHE A 81 7.65 -2.40 -11.82
CA PHE A 81 8.24 -1.11 -11.46
C PHE A 81 7.57 0.10 -12.10
N SER A 82 7.00 -0.04 -13.28
CA SER A 82 6.42 1.11 -13.98
C SER A 82 5.06 1.46 -13.38
N SER A 83 4.79 2.77 -13.24
CA SER A 83 3.51 3.23 -12.71
C SER A 83 2.33 2.73 -13.53
N ARG A 84 2.49 2.67 -14.85
CA ARG A 84 1.43 2.16 -15.73
C ARG A 84 1.18 0.68 -15.51
N LYS A 85 2.25 -0.12 -15.35
CA LYS A 85 2.10 -1.55 -15.11
C LYS A 85 1.51 -1.82 -13.72
N ILE A 86 1.88 -1.02 -12.73
CA ILE A 86 1.28 -1.14 -11.39
C ILE A 86 -0.21 -0.84 -11.46
N ALA A 87 -0.59 0.26 -12.12
CA ALA A 87 -2.01 0.60 -12.26
C ALA A 87 -2.78 -0.50 -12.97
N LEU A 88 -2.21 -1.07 -14.03
CA LEU A 88 -2.85 -2.16 -14.75
C LEU A 88 -2.98 -3.41 -13.87
N ALA A 89 -1.97 -3.71 -13.06
CA ALA A 89 -2.02 -4.84 -12.15
C ALA A 89 -3.13 -4.68 -11.11
N CYS A 90 -3.41 -3.46 -10.67
CA CYS A 90 -4.51 -3.20 -9.75
C CYS A 90 -5.87 -3.56 -10.34
N GLU A 91 -5.97 -3.67 -11.66
CA GLU A 91 -7.21 -4.07 -12.33
C GLU A 91 -7.28 -5.56 -12.62
N ARG A 92 -6.13 -6.22 -12.75
CA ARG A 92 -6.07 -7.57 -13.33
C ARG A 92 -5.44 -8.63 -12.45
N ASN A 93 -4.64 -8.26 -11.48
CA ASN A 93 -3.90 -9.21 -10.66
C ASN A 93 -4.54 -9.33 -9.29
N LEU A 94 -4.90 -10.56 -8.88
CA LEU A 94 -5.62 -10.79 -7.63
C LEU A 94 -4.87 -10.25 -6.41
N ALA A 95 -3.56 -10.40 -6.36
CA ALA A 95 -2.80 -9.91 -5.21
C ALA A 95 -2.81 -8.38 -5.13
N PHE A 96 -2.66 -7.70 -6.27
CA PHE A 96 -2.76 -6.24 -6.30
C PHE A 96 -4.17 -5.78 -5.94
N ILE A 97 -5.19 -6.47 -6.44
CA ILE A 97 -6.57 -6.16 -6.10
C ILE A 97 -6.81 -6.37 -4.60
N ALA A 98 -6.18 -7.38 -4.00
CA ALA A 98 -6.29 -7.60 -2.56
C ALA A 98 -5.74 -6.43 -1.74
N ILE A 99 -4.76 -5.71 -2.29
CA ILE A 99 -4.22 -4.52 -1.62
C ILE A 99 -5.18 -3.35 -1.74
N VAL A 100 -5.61 -3.02 -2.95
CA VAL A 100 -6.34 -1.77 -3.21
C VAL A 100 -7.85 -1.91 -3.15
N GLY A 101 -8.37 -3.12 -3.25
CA GLY A 101 -9.81 -3.34 -3.31
C GLY A 101 -10.39 -2.73 -4.58
N GLN A 102 -11.47 -1.98 -4.42
CA GLN A 102 -12.12 -1.33 -5.55
C GLN A 102 -11.64 0.11 -5.75
N ASP A 103 -10.83 0.61 -4.84
CA ASP A 103 -10.39 2.01 -4.84
C ASP A 103 -9.02 2.11 -5.50
N ARG A 104 -9.00 2.00 -6.81
CA ARG A 104 -7.77 1.82 -7.60
C ARG A 104 -7.13 3.16 -7.95
N PRO A 105 -5.85 3.36 -7.62
CA PRO A 105 -5.13 4.55 -8.07
C PRO A 105 -4.79 4.43 -9.56
N ASP A 106 -4.83 5.55 -10.27
CA ASP A 106 -4.37 5.58 -11.65
C ASP A 106 -2.84 5.73 -11.70
N PHE A 107 -2.27 5.65 -12.90
CA PHE A 107 -0.82 5.68 -13.03
C PHE A 107 -0.22 7.03 -12.64
N ARG A 108 -0.95 8.13 -12.79
CA ARG A 108 -0.46 9.45 -12.39
C ARG A 108 -0.38 9.57 -10.89
N THR A 109 -1.40 9.09 -10.20
CA THR A 109 -1.41 9.07 -8.74
C THR A 109 -0.23 8.28 -8.20
N ILE A 110 0.04 7.11 -8.79
CA ILE A 110 1.16 6.26 -8.39
C ILE A 110 2.48 6.97 -8.65
N SER A 111 2.64 7.57 -9.84
CA SER A 111 3.86 8.27 -10.21
C SER A 111 4.12 9.47 -9.30
N ASP A 112 3.08 10.26 -9.04
CA ASP A 112 3.21 11.45 -8.20
C ASP A 112 3.56 11.07 -6.76
N PHE A 113 2.92 10.04 -6.23
CA PHE A 113 3.23 9.55 -4.88
C PHE A 113 4.69 9.11 -4.78
N ARG A 114 5.15 8.35 -5.77
CA ARG A 114 6.52 7.86 -5.78
C ARG A 114 7.54 8.99 -5.85
N THR A 115 7.27 10.00 -6.68
CA THR A 115 8.16 11.15 -6.81
C THR A 115 8.20 11.96 -5.52
N LEU A 116 7.04 12.22 -4.93
CA LEU A 116 6.94 13.02 -3.71
C LEU A 116 7.65 12.35 -2.52
N HIS A 117 7.60 11.03 -2.45
CA HIS A 117 8.06 10.29 -1.26
C HIS A 117 9.32 9.45 -1.51
N LEU A 118 10.06 9.73 -2.57
CA LEU A 118 11.17 8.87 -2.97
C LEU A 118 12.18 8.61 -1.84
N GLU A 119 12.60 9.66 -1.15
CA GLU A 119 13.63 9.51 -0.09
C GLU A 119 13.07 8.77 1.13
N VAL A 120 11.84 9.08 1.51
CA VAL A 120 11.22 8.40 2.66
C VAL A 120 11.00 6.93 2.35
N PHE A 121 10.67 6.62 1.11
CA PHE A 121 10.38 5.25 0.69
C PHE A 121 11.62 4.34 0.83
N LYS A 122 12.80 4.88 0.60
CA LYS A 122 14.03 4.12 0.77
C LYS A 122 14.19 3.62 2.20
N ASP A 123 13.89 4.47 3.18
CA ASP A 123 13.97 4.09 4.58
C ASP A 123 12.95 3.01 4.93
N VAL A 124 11.76 3.13 4.40
CA VAL A 124 10.70 2.15 4.63
C VAL A 124 11.09 0.80 4.02
N PHE A 125 11.70 0.80 2.86
CA PHE A 125 12.14 -0.43 2.22
C PHE A 125 13.14 -1.18 3.08
N VAL A 126 14.06 -0.46 3.73
CA VAL A 126 15.01 -1.06 4.67
C VAL A 126 14.28 -1.67 5.86
N GLN A 127 13.27 -0.99 6.40
CA GLN A 127 12.47 -1.53 7.50
C GLN A 127 11.81 -2.86 7.11
N VAL A 128 11.25 -2.91 5.90
CA VAL A 128 10.58 -4.12 5.41
C VAL A 128 11.57 -5.29 5.30
N ILE A 129 12.76 -5.03 4.77
CA ILE A 129 13.77 -6.07 4.64
C ILE A 129 14.17 -6.59 6.02
N ARG A 130 14.33 -5.73 7.01
CA ARG A 130 14.66 -6.15 8.36
C ARG A 130 13.56 -6.99 8.99
N LEU A 131 12.29 -6.58 8.81
CA LEU A 131 11.17 -7.35 9.33
C LEU A 131 11.05 -8.70 8.63
N ALA A 132 11.26 -8.74 7.32
CA ALA A 132 11.23 -9.99 6.58
C ALA A 132 12.37 -10.92 7.00
N GLY A 133 13.56 -10.37 7.27
CA GLY A 133 14.69 -11.14 7.76
C GLY A 133 14.42 -11.72 9.14
N ALA A 134 13.87 -10.90 10.05
CA ALA A 134 13.51 -11.35 11.39
C ALA A 134 12.46 -12.45 11.37
N ALA A 135 11.57 -12.43 10.37
CA ALA A 135 10.55 -13.46 10.22
C ALA A 135 11.06 -14.70 9.46
N GLY A 136 12.32 -14.69 9.02
CA GLY A 136 12.88 -15.81 8.28
C GLY A 136 12.47 -15.89 6.82
N LEU A 137 11.91 -14.83 6.26
CA LEU A 137 11.42 -14.82 4.88
C LEU A 137 12.47 -14.35 3.87
N VAL A 138 13.51 -13.69 4.33
CA VAL A 138 14.62 -13.21 3.51
C VAL A 138 15.92 -13.67 4.13
N GLN A 139 16.83 -14.14 3.30
CA GLN A 139 18.14 -14.62 3.75
C GLN A 139 19.19 -13.54 3.63
#